data_9a5a6f09bd4087f80cc8bec72173be99
#
_entry.id   9a5a6f09bd4087f80cc8bec72173be99
#
_cell.length_a   1.000
_cell.length_b   1.000
_cell.length_c   1.000
_cell.angle_alpha   90.00
_cell.angle_beta   90.00
_cell.angle_gamma   90.00
#
_symmetry.space_group_name_H-M   'P 1'
#
loop_
_entity.id
_entity.type
_entity.pdbx_description
1 polymer ?
#
loop_
_entity_poly.entity_id
_entity_poly.type
_entity_poly.pdbx_seq_one_letter_code
_entity_poly.pdbx_strand_id
1 'polypeptide(L)'
;MNARRGRSGLQGVFERIGVWSRSPRNPAEHHELSSRDLGRLDRVFKRLTDTTELSGRRRLAAELVTLWAEDVPPARANLLRALAEAALPDDAQRVALGVLGSSSPEVGAPARQRLELLADAQRAVRTRADAILDELGAAPGGVRFLVELRAAAIDVAARDDDAAASALDLLVQARLQVLMTPALIELRRLDWDTPASLLQRVAALEKVHPIESIDQLRSRLADDRAAFALFHPGMHGEPLAFVWLAFTKGIPDSLDRIIGPHAGTVPVDRADTAVFWSISSPQPGLAGMGFGNELIKA
;
A
#
# COMPACT_ATOMS: atom_id res chain seq x y z
N MET A 1 -37.13 37.74 -18.33
CA MET A 1 -36.36 38.29 -17.19
C MET A 1 -35.55 37.13 -16.59
N ASN A 2 -34.28 37.03 -16.98
CA ASN A 2 -33.37 35.94 -16.60
C ASN A 2 -32.68 36.25 -15.26
N ALA A 3 -32.98 35.48 -14.23
CA ALA A 3 -32.23 35.48 -13.00
C ALA A 3 -31.09 34.45 -13.09
N ARG A 4 -29.88 34.86 -13.46
CA ARG A 4 -28.63 34.14 -13.27
C ARG A 4 -28.29 34.13 -11.77
N ARG A 5 -28.51 33.01 -11.08
CA ARG A 5 -27.96 32.78 -9.77
C ARG A 5 -26.43 32.60 -9.90
N GLY A 6 -25.68 33.52 -9.28
CA GLY A 6 -24.22 33.47 -9.23
C GLY A 6 -23.74 32.22 -8.48
N ARG A 7 -22.89 31.44 -9.12
CA ARG A 7 -22.08 30.42 -8.45
C ARG A 7 -21.15 31.10 -7.44
N SER A 8 -21.06 30.59 -6.22
CA SER A 8 -20.22 31.15 -5.18
C SER A 8 -18.77 31.26 -5.65
N GLY A 9 -18.08 32.37 -5.38
CA GLY A 9 -16.75 32.69 -5.92
C GLY A 9 -15.64 31.67 -5.58
N LEU A 10 -15.82 30.85 -4.54
CA LEU A 10 -14.87 29.82 -4.15
C LEU A 10 -14.91 28.58 -5.09
N GLN A 11 -16.08 28.16 -5.56
CA GLN A 11 -16.21 27.06 -6.51
C GLN A 11 -15.49 27.34 -7.84
N GLY A 12 -15.56 28.58 -8.32
CA GLY A 12 -14.87 29.02 -9.54
C GLY A 12 -13.35 29.12 -9.40
N VAL A 13 -12.83 29.28 -8.18
CA VAL A 13 -11.39 29.26 -7.91
C VAL A 13 -10.86 27.83 -7.90
N PHE A 14 -11.55 26.88 -7.27
CA PHE A 14 -11.15 25.47 -7.24
C PHE A 14 -11.24 24.79 -8.60
N GLU A 15 -12.24 25.12 -9.42
CA GLU A 15 -12.32 24.66 -10.83
C GLU A 15 -11.15 25.20 -11.67
N ARG A 16 -10.69 26.44 -11.42
CA ARG A 16 -9.53 27.04 -12.11
C ARG A 16 -8.20 26.47 -11.69
N ILE A 17 -8.08 26.01 -10.44
CA ILE A 17 -6.84 25.40 -9.90
C ILE A 17 -6.76 23.91 -10.27
N GLY A 18 -7.83 23.33 -10.85
CA GLY A 18 -7.85 21.92 -11.28
C GLY A 18 -7.78 20.92 -10.12
N VAL A 19 -8.09 21.36 -8.89
CA VAL A 19 -7.93 20.58 -7.67
C VAL A 19 -8.88 19.36 -7.64
N TRP A 20 -10.06 19.50 -8.24
CA TRP A 20 -11.09 18.44 -8.27
C TRP A 20 -11.25 17.78 -9.65
N SER A 21 -10.63 18.31 -10.71
CA SER A 21 -10.78 17.81 -12.07
C SER A 21 -9.67 16.85 -12.53
N ARG A 22 -8.68 16.55 -11.69
CA ARG A 22 -7.72 15.49 -12.01
C ARG A 22 -8.31 14.15 -11.60
N SER A 23 -9.11 13.58 -12.50
CA SER A 23 -9.20 12.13 -12.66
C SER A 23 -7.77 11.55 -12.62
N PRO A 24 -7.54 10.35 -12.05
CA PRO A 24 -6.26 9.68 -12.18
C PRO A 24 -5.87 9.74 -13.65
N ARG A 25 -4.66 10.19 -13.95
CA ARG A 25 -4.16 10.37 -15.32
C ARG A 25 -4.58 9.19 -16.16
N ASN A 26 -5.29 9.49 -17.24
CA ASN A 26 -5.70 8.52 -18.25
C ASN A 26 -4.44 7.70 -18.65
N PRO A 27 -4.44 6.37 -18.52
CA PRO A 27 -3.29 5.55 -18.90
C PRO A 27 -2.98 5.58 -20.41
N ALA A 28 -3.71 6.34 -21.19
CA ALA A 28 -3.60 6.41 -22.65
C ALA A 28 -2.68 7.51 -23.19
N GLU A 29 -2.03 8.35 -22.39
CA GLU A 29 -0.91 9.16 -22.87
C GLU A 29 0.35 8.30 -22.90
N HIS A 30 0.46 7.46 -23.93
CA HIS A 30 1.66 6.76 -24.30
C HIS A 30 2.70 7.79 -24.80
N HIS A 31 3.55 8.27 -23.90
CA HIS A 31 4.87 8.72 -24.34
C HIS A 31 5.59 7.49 -24.91
N GLU A 32 5.92 7.51 -26.21
CA GLU A 32 6.84 6.54 -26.80
C GLU A 32 8.17 6.62 -26.04
N LEU A 33 8.38 5.62 -25.18
CA LEU A 33 9.62 5.50 -24.43
C LEU A 33 10.78 5.26 -25.37
N SER A 34 11.84 6.00 -25.17
CA SER A 34 13.09 5.68 -25.82
C SER A 34 13.58 4.32 -25.31
N SER A 35 14.12 3.49 -26.19
CA SER A 35 14.76 2.22 -25.83
C SER A 35 15.88 2.36 -24.78
N ARG A 36 16.33 3.59 -24.50
CA ARG A 36 17.29 3.92 -23.44
C ARG A 36 16.68 3.87 -22.03
N ASP A 37 15.41 4.24 -21.87
CA ASP A 37 14.75 4.29 -20.57
C ASP A 37 14.34 2.88 -20.10
N LEU A 38 13.87 2.04 -21.03
CA LEU A 38 13.55 0.63 -20.76
C LEU A 38 14.75 -0.17 -20.20
N GLY A 39 15.96 0.14 -20.65
CA GLY A 39 17.15 -0.55 -20.18
C GLY A 39 17.78 0.00 -18.89
N ARG A 40 17.26 1.06 -18.28
CA ARG A 40 17.89 1.67 -17.10
C ARG A 40 17.61 0.88 -15.83
N LEU A 41 16.35 0.53 -15.57
CA LEU A 41 15.96 -0.34 -14.44
C LEU A 41 16.67 -1.69 -14.52
N ASP A 42 16.67 -2.33 -15.68
CA ASP A 42 17.33 -3.63 -15.88
C ASP A 42 18.83 -3.55 -15.61
N ARG A 43 19.50 -2.48 -16.06
CA ARG A 43 20.95 -2.28 -15.78
C ARG A 43 21.25 -2.08 -14.31
N VAL A 44 20.43 -1.29 -13.58
CA VAL A 44 20.62 -1.07 -12.15
C VAL A 44 20.33 -2.35 -11.38
N PHE A 45 19.27 -3.08 -11.74
CA PHE A 45 18.94 -4.37 -11.15
C PHE A 45 20.08 -5.39 -11.34
N LYS A 46 20.58 -5.55 -12.55
CA LYS A 46 21.72 -6.43 -12.82
C LYS A 46 22.95 -6.06 -11.98
N ARG A 47 23.29 -4.78 -11.91
CA ARG A 47 24.41 -4.31 -11.07
C ARG A 47 24.16 -4.59 -9.58
N LEU A 48 22.92 -4.47 -9.10
CA LEU A 48 22.56 -4.80 -7.73
C LEU A 48 22.79 -6.29 -7.44
N THR A 49 22.43 -7.17 -8.38
CA THR A 49 22.63 -8.61 -8.23
C THR A 49 24.10 -9.03 -8.30
N ASP A 50 24.91 -8.33 -9.09
CA ASP A 50 26.32 -8.63 -9.31
C ASP A 50 27.24 -8.02 -8.22
N THR A 51 26.77 -7.01 -7.47
CA THR A 51 27.55 -6.31 -6.44
C THR A 51 27.54 -7.05 -5.13
N THR A 52 28.72 -7.35 -4.57
CA THR A 52 28.90 -8.01 -3.27
C THR A 52 29.14 -7.03 -2.13
N GLU A 53 29.61 -5.83 -2.42
CA GLU A 53 29.89 -4.80 -1.42
C GLU A 53 28.59 -4.17 -0.89
N LEU A 54 28.40 -4.16 0.42
CA LEU A 54 27.18 -3.71 1.09
C LEU A 54 26.81 -2.25 0.78
N SER A 55 27.81 -1.36 0.77
CA SER A 55 27.60 0.08 0.47
C SER A 55 27.15 0.29 -0.99
N GLY A 56 27.75 -0.47 -1.90
CA GLY A 56 27.37 -0.49 -3.32
C GLY A 56 25.93 -0.99 -3.52
N ARG A 57 25.56 -2.07 -2.85
CA ARG A 57 24.21 -2.63 -2.90
C ARG A 57 23.16 -1.64 -2.40
N ARG A 58 23.39 -1.01 -1.25
CA ARG A 58 22.46 -0.01 -0.68
C ARG A 58 22.24 1.17 -1.61
N ARG A 59 23.30 1.68 -2.24
CA ARG A 59 23.20 2.77 -3.21
C ARG A 59 22.39 2.34 -4.44
N LEU A 60 22.64 1.16 -4.99
CA LEU A 60 21.91 0.63 -6.14
C LEU A 60 20.46 0.33 -5.83
N ALA A 61 20.15 -0.17 -4.63
CA ALA A 61 18.78 -0.35 -4.15
C ALA A 61 18.02 0.99 -4.07
N ALA A 62 18.64 2.04 -3.52
CA ALA A 62 18.05 3.37 -3.46
C ALA A 62 17.82 3.97 -4.88
N GLU A 63 18.78 3.79 -5.79
CA GLU A 63 18.64 4.20 -7.20
C GLU A 63 17.47 3.45 -7.87
N LEU A 64 17.33 2.14 -7.63
CA LEU A 64 16.26 1.33 -8.22
C LEU A 64 14.88 1.74 -7.70
N VAL A 65 14.74 2.00 -6.39
CA VAL A 65 13.50 2.50 -5.79
C VAL A 65 13.11 3.86 -6.37
N THR A 66 14.07 4.76 -6.58
CA THR A 66 13.84 6.07 -7.21
C THR A 66 13.37 5.92 -8.65
N LEU A 67 14.06 5.09 -9.44
CA LEU A 67 13.70 4.82 -10.83
C LEU A 67 12.32 4.18 -10.96
N TRP A 68 11.96 3.28 -10.05
CA TRP A 68 10.61 2.70 -10.01
C TRP A 68 9.53 3.77 -9.86
N ALA A 69 9.75 4.78 -9.02
CA ALA A 69 8.80 5.85 -8.81
C ALA A 69 8.64 6.77 -10.05
N GLU A 70 9.72 6.95 -10.82
CA GLU A 70 9.78 7.82 -12.00
C GLU A 70 9.38 7.10 -13.30
N ASP A 71 9.47 5.76 -13.33
CA ASP A 71 9.46 4.99 -14.56
C ASP A 71 8.05 4.51 -14.95
N VAL A 72 7.94 4.12 -16.19
CA VAL A 72 6.71 3.79 -16.90
C VAL A 72 6.45 2.29 -16.92
N PRO A 73 5.19 1.87 -17.15
CA PRO A 73 4.71 0.51 -16.99
C PRO A 73 5.57 -0.62 -17.61
N PRO A 74 6.13 -0.50 -18.83
CA PRO A 74 6.92 -1.60 -19.41
C PRO A 74 8.22 -1.92 -18.68
N ALA A 75 8.94 -0.90 -18.16
CA ALA A 75 10.17 -1.13 -17.41
C ALA A 75 9.90 -1.77 -16.04
N ARG A 76 8.80 -1.35 -15.39
CA ARG A 76 8.32 -1.99 -14.15
C ARG A 76 7.96 -3.45 -14.37
N ALA A 77 7.35 -3.81 -15.49
CA ALA A 77 7.00 -5.19 -15.82
C ALA A 77 8.24 -6.10 -15.97
N ASN A 78 9.33 -5.59 -16.57
CA ASN A 78 10.58 -6.34 -16.67
C ASN A 78 11.21 -6.59 -15.32
N LEU A 79 11.28 -5.55 -14.45
CA LEU A 79 11.79 -5.70 -13.10
C LEU A 79 10.94 -6.68 -12.28
N LEU A 80 9.60 -6.57 -12.38
CA LEU A 80 8.69 -7.50 -11.72
C LEU A 80 8.99 -8.94 -12.12
N ARG A 81 9.12 -9.21 -13.42
CA ARG A 81 9.43 -10.56 -13.94
C ARG A 81 10.76 -11.06 -13.42
N ALA A 82 11.80 -10.24 -13.45
CA ALA A 82 13.12 -10.62 -12.97
C ALA A 82 13.13 -10.93 -11.45
N LEU A 83 12.38 -10.17 -10.66
CA LEU A 83 12.20 -10.44 -9.23
C LEU A 83 11.35 -11.70 -8.98
N ALA A 84 10.31 -11.92 -9.78
CA ALA A 84 9.47 -13.10 -9.71
C ALA A 84 10.26 -14.39 -10.03
N GLU A 85 11.08 -14.36 -11.06
CA GLU A 85 11.99 -15.48 -11.39
C GLU A 85 13.01 -15.72 -10.26
N ALA A 86 13.53 -14.67 -9.65
CA ALA A 86 14.45 -14.77 -8.51
C ALA A 86 13.77 -15.23 -7.22
N ALA A 87 12.44 -15.15 -7.12
CA ALA A 87 11.65 -15.64 -6.00
C ALA A 87 11.47 -17.16 -5.99
N LEU A 88 11.62 -17.79 -7.13
CA LEU A 88 11.54 -19.26 -7.23
C LEU A 88 12.83 -19.90 -6.68
N PRO A 89 12.71 -21.05 -5.97
CA PRO A 89 13.87 -21.78 -5.49
C PRO A 89 14.67 -22.35 -6.67
N ASP A 90 15.99 -22.17 -6.66
CA ASP A 90 16.90 -22.78 -7.60
C ASP A 90 17.08 -24.30 -7.34
N ASP A 91 17.80 -25.00 -8.22
CA ASP A 91 18.01 -26.43 -8.10
C ASP A 91 18.71 -26.84 -6.80
N ALA A 92 19.69 -26.07 -6.35
CA ALA A 92 20.42 -26.33 -5.11
C ALA A 92 19.49 -26.18 -3.89
N GLN A 93 18.64 -25.15 -3.90
CA GLN A 93 17.64 -24.96 -2.85
C GLN A 93 16.58 -26.07 -2.85
N ARG A 94 16.12 -26.51 -4.03
CA ARG A 94 15.18 -27.65 -4.14
C ARG A 94 15.77 -28.93 -3.56
N VAL A 95 17.03 -29.22 -3.86
CA VAL A 95 17.74 -30.36 -3.29
C VAL A 95 17.87 -30.21 -1.76
N ALA A 96 18.29 -29.04 -1.27
CA ALA A 96 18.42 -28.78 0.16
C ALA A 96 17.08 -28.94 0.90
N LEU A 97 15.98 -28.43 0.34
CA LEU A 97 14.63 -28.58 0.88
C LEU A 97 14.19 -30.04 0.92
N GLY A 98 14.52 -30.84 -0.12
CA GLY A 98 14.27 -32.28 -0.16
C GLY A 98 15.01 -33.04 0.93
N VAL A 99 16.29 -32.69 1.17
CA VAL A 99 17.10 -33.28 2.26
C VAL A 99 16.52 -32.90 3.62
N LEU A 100 16.16 -31.65 3.83
CA LEU A 100 15.57 -31.18 5.10
C LEU A 100 14.20 -31.83 5.37
N GLY A 101 13.38 -32.01 4.34
CA GLY A 101 12.07 -32.69 4.46
C GLY A 101 12.19 -34.19 4.82
N SER A 102 13.30 -34.82 4.48
CA SER A 102 13.60 -36.22 4.87
C SER A 102 14.35 -36.34 6.20
N SER A 103 14.90 -35.25 6.73
CA SER A 103 15.66 -35.21 7.98
C SER A 103 14.77 -34.81 9.15
N SER A 104 14.07 -35.80 9.75
CA SER A 104 13.39 -35.56 11.03
C SER A 104 14.46 -35.66 12.16
N PRO A 105 14.55 -34.67 13.04
CA PRO A 105 15.40 -34.82 14.24
C PRO A 105 14.86 -36.00 15.06
N GLU A 106 15.77 -36.85 15.55
CA GLU A 106 15.38 -37.92 16.45
C GLU A 106 14.61 -37.37 17.65
N VAL A 107 13.59 -38.12 18.10
CA VAL A 107 12.82 -37.76 19.28
C VAL A 107 13.79 -37.75 20.48
N GLY A 108 13.99 -36.54 21.08
CA GLY A 108 14.97 -36.34 22.15
C GLY A 108 16.31 -35.72 21.74
N ALA A 109 16.50 -35.35 20.47
CA ALA A 109 17.71 -34.65 20.03
C ALA A 109 18.01 -33.40 20.90
N PRO A 110 19.29 -33.10 21.22
CA PRO A 110 19.66 -31.91 21.98
C PRO A 110 19.10 -30.63 21.37
N ALA A 111 18.69 -29.67 22.21
CA ALA A 111 18.12 -28.39 21.77
C ALA A 111 19.04 -27.67 20.77
N ARG A 112 20.35 -27.72 20.96
CA ARG A 112 21.34 -27.14 20.05
C ARG A 112 21.24 -27.72 18.65
N GLN A 113 21.16 -29.03 18.52
CA GLN A 113 21.05 -29.71 17.21
C GLN A 113 19.76 -29.34 16.50
N ARG A 114 18.65 -29.22 17.24
CA ARG A 114 17.37 -28.74 16.68
C ARG A 114 17.44 -27.30 16.18
N LEU A 115 18.15 -26.43 16.91
CA LEU A 115 18.36 -25.04 16.50
C LEU A 115 19.28 -24.94 15.27
N GLU A 116 20.33 -25.76 15.19
CA GLU A 116 21.21 -25.81 14.02
C GLU A 116 20.45 -26.25 12.77
N LEU A 117 19.64 -27.31 12.87
CA LEU A 117 18.76 -27.77 11.78
C LEU A 117 17.76 -26.70 11.36
N LEU A 118 17.16 -25.97 12.31
CA LEU A 118 16.24 -24.88 12.00
C LEU A 118 16.96 -23.74 11.27
N ALA A 119 18.16 -23.37 11.70
CA ALA A 119 18.96 -22.35 11.06
C ALA A 119 19.40 -22.76 9.63
N ASP A 120 19.72 -24.03 9.44
CA ASP A 120 20.03 -24.57 8.11
C ASP A 120 18.80 -24.56 7.20
N ALA A 121 17.64 -24.95 7.72
CA ALA A 121 16.38 -24.87 7.01
C ALA A 121 16.04 -23.44 6.59
N GLN A 122 16.17 -22.48 7.51
CA GLN A 122 15.94 -21.06 7.22
C GLN A 122 16.90 -20.52 6.14
N ARG A 123 18.16 -20.98 6.11
CA ARG A 123 19.10 -20.62 5.05
C ARG A 123 18.73 -21.24 3.71
N ALA A 124 18.32 -22.50 3.71
CA ALA A 124 17.99 -23.23 2.50
C ALA A 124 16.72 -22.72 1.79
N VAL A 125 15.75 -22.17 2.54
CA VAL A 125 14.51 -21.60 1.95
C VAL A 125 14.68 -20.17 1.43
N ARG A 126 15.78 -19.46 1.75
CA ARG A 126 16.00 -18.10 1.27
C ARG A 126 16.33 -18.09 -0.22
N THR A 127 15.49 -17.45 -1.00
CA THR A 127 15.68 -17.25 -2.44
C THR A 127 16.63 -16.10 -2.73
N ARG A 128 17.03 -15.93 -4.00
CA ARG A 128 17.80 -14.75 -4.42
C ARG A 128 17.01 -13.46 -4.25
N ALA A 129 15.69 -13.51 -4.44
CA ALA A 129 14.83 -12.36 -4.22
C ALA A 129 14.83 -11.89 -2.76
N ASP A 130 14.95 -12.80 -1.78
CA ASP A 130 14.94 -12.43 -0.36
C ASP A 130 16.01 -11.37 0.00
N ALA A 131 17.25 -11.59 -0.43
CA ALA A 131 18.33 -10.65 -0.17
C ALA A 131 18.16 -9.31 -0.89
N ILE A 132 17.60 -9.34 -2.09
CA ILE A 132 17.31 -8.13 -2.89
C ILE A 132 16.16 -7.35 -2.24
N LEU A 133 15.09 -8.02 -1.82
CA LEU A 133 13.94 -7.38 -1.16
C LEU A 133 14.32 -6.76 0.18
N ASP A 134 15.26 -7.36 0.94
CA ASP A 134 15.81 -6.77 2.16
C ASP A 134 16.48 -5.42 1.88
N GLU A 135 17.32 -5.34 0.84
CA GLU A 135 18.01 -4.12 0.45
C GLU A 135 17.03 -3.05 -0.08
N LEU A 136 16.07 -3.47 -0.90
CA LEU A 136 15.05 -2.58 -1.45
C LEU A 136 14.14 -2.02 -0.36
N GLY A 137 13.71 -2.85 0.58
CA GLY A 137 12.86 -2.44 1.71
C GLY A 137 13.58 -1.48 2.67
N ALA A 138 14.89 -1.63 2.83
CA ALA A 138 15.72 -0.76 3.66
C ALA A 138 16.08 0.58 2.98
N ALA A 139 15.88 0.72 1.68
CA ALA A 139 16.18 1.93 0.93
C ALA A 139 15.17 3.06 1.25
N PRO A 140 15.55 4.35 1.12
CA PRO A 140 14.59 5.45 1.17
C PRO A 140 13.43 5.23 0.20
N GLY A 141 12.18 5.29 0.68
CA GLY A 141 11.00 4.97 -0.12
C GLY A 141 10.74 3.48 -0.34
N GLY A 142 11.58 2.59 0.21
CA GLY A 142 11.53 1.15 0.01
C GLY A 142 10.23 0.50 0.46
N VAL A 143 9.64 0.95 1.57
CA VAL A 143 8.34 0.43 2.04
C VAL A 143 7.24 0.69 0.98
N ARG A 144 7.16 1.91 0.46
CA ARG A 144 6.22 2.25 -0.61
C ARG A 144 6.48 1.44 -1.87
N PHE A 145 7.74 1.32 -2.26
CA PHE A 145 8.15 0.49 -3.38
C PHE A 145 7.64 -0.96 -3.23
N LEU A 146 7.85 -1.58 -2.06
CA LEU A 146 7.39 -2.95 -1.81
C LEU A 146 5.87 -3.07 -1.86
N VAL A 147 5.12 -2.08 -1.37
CA VAL A 147 3.65 -2.05 -1.49
C VAL A 147 3.22 -2.00 -2.97
N GLU A 148 3.82 -1.14 -3.77
CA GLU A 148 3.54 -1.04 -5.20
C GLU A 148 3.97 -2.30 -5.97
N LEU A 149 5.13 -2.86 -5.64
CA LEU A 149 5.62 -4.12 -6.23
C LEU A 149 4.66 -5.27 -5.94
N ARG A 150 4.21 -5.39 -4.69
CA ARG A 150 3.24 -6.41 -4.31
C ARG A 150 1.91 -6.26 -5.04
N ALA A 151 1.41 -5.03 -5.17
CA ALA A 151 0.19 -4.76 -5.94
C ALA A 151 0.31 -5.25 -7.38
N ALA A 152 1.46 -5.00 -8.01
CA ALA A 152 1.74 -5.47 -9.37
C ALA A 152 1.89 -7.01 -9.44
N ALA A 153 2.51 -7.65 -8.45
CA ALA A 153 2.64 -9.10 -8.38
C ALA A 153 1.27 -9.79 -8.23
N ILE A 154 0.40 -9.28 -7.35
CA ILE A 154 -0.98 -9.77 -7.18
C ILE A 154 -1.76 -9.68 -8.50
N ASP A 155 -1.65 -8.55 -9.20
CA ASP A 155 -2.35 -8.33 -10.46
C ASP A 155 -1.88 -9.30 -11.57
N VAL A 156 -0.57 -9.54 -11.70
CA VAL A 156 -0.01 -10.50 -12.66
C VAL A 156 -0.40 -11.93 -12.28
N ALA A 157 -0.24 -12.32 -11.02
CA ALA A 157 -0.60 -13.65 -10.55
C ALA A 157 -2.08 -13.98 -10.82
N ALA A 158 -2.97 -13.00 -10.57
CA ALA A 158 -4.42 -13.19 -10.79
C ALA A 158 -4.81 -13.26 -12.27
N ARG A 159 -4.11 -12.52 -13.16
CA ARG A 159 -4.41 -12.49 -14.59
C ARG A 159 -3.89 -13.70 -15.34
N ASP A 160 -2.65 -14.07 -15.04
CA ASP A 160 -1.86 -14.98 -15.88
C ASP A 160 -1.65 -16.37 -15.23
N ASP A 161 -2.20 -16.60 -14.02
CA ASP A 161 -1.97 -17.77 -13.17
C ASP A 161 -0.45 -18.03 -12.97
N ASP A 162 0.31 -16.94 -12.79
CA ASP A 162 1.78 -16.97 -12.75
C ASP A 162 2.29 -17.37 -11.36
N ALA A 163 2.86 -18.57 -11.28
CA ALA A 163 3.42 -19.12 -10.05
C ALA A 163 4.61 -18.29 -9.51
N ALA A 164 5.41 -17.68 -10.39
CA ALA A 164 6.54 -16.86 -9.98
C ALA A 164 6.07 -15.52 -9.39
N ALA A 165 5.06 -14.91 -9.98
CA ALA A 165 4.41 -13.72 -9.42
C ALA A 165 3.75 -14.02 -8.07
N SER A 166 3.11 -15.20 -7.93
CA SER A 166 2.54 -15.67 -6.65
C SER A 166 3.62 -15.89 -5.58
N ALA A 167 4.76 -16.46 -5.95
CA ALA A 167 5.90 -16.61 -5.03
C ALA A 167 6.45 -15.23 -4.59
N LEU A 168 6.57 -14.29 -5.52
CA LEU A 168 7.00 -12.92 -5.21
C LEU A 168 6.00 -12.22 -4.28
N ASP A 169 4.70 -12.35 -4.50
CA ASP A 169 3.66 -11.81 -3.60
C ASP A 169 3.87 -12.28 -2.16
N LEU A 170 4.06 -13.58 -1.95
CA LEU A 170 4.28 -14.17 -0.63
C LEU A 170 5.56 -13.62 0.04
N LEU A 171 6.66 -13.51 -0.70
CA LEU A 171 7.92 -12.98 -0.17
C LEU A 171 7.79 -11.50 0.21
N VAL A 172 7.18 -10.69 -0.67
CA VAL A 172 6.98 -9.26 -0.39
C VAL A 172 6.01 -9.07 0.76
N GLN A 173 4.94 -9.87 0.86
CA GLN A 173 4.03 -9.84 2.01
C GLN A 173 4.76 -10.10 3.32
N ALA A 174 5.60 -11.14 3.38
CA ALA A 174 6.39 -11.46 4.57
C ALA A 174 7.32 -10.29 4.97
N ARG A 175 7.93 -9.60 4.00
CA ARG A 175 8.76 -8.40 4.27
C ARG A 175 7.94 -7.23 4.78
N LEU A 176 6.80 -6.96 4.17
CA LEU A 176 5.89 -5.89 4.61
C LEU A 176 5.36 -6.15 6.03
N GLN A 177 5.07 -7.39 6.41
CA GLN A 177 4.67 -7.74 7.78
C GLN A 177 5.72 -7.35 8.83
N VAL A 178 7.01 -7.50 8.50
CA VAL A 178 8.10 -7.08 9.38
C VAL A 178 8.26 -5.56 9.41
N LEU A 179 8.22 -4.91 8.24
CA LEU A 179 8.42 -3.46 8.13
C LEU A 179 7.26 -2.65 8.69
N MET A 180 6.02 -3.15 8.55
CA MET A 180 4.80 -2.50 9.05
C MET A 180 4.44 -2.98 10.46
N THR A 181 5.44 -2.99 11.36
CA THR A 181 5.21 -3.31 12.76
C THR A 181 4.23 -2.33 13.42
N PRO A 182 3.32 -2.79 14.32
CA PRO A 182 2.35 -1.93 15.00
C PRO A 182 2.98 -0.70 15.69
N ALA A 183 4.21 -0.82 16.18
CA ALA A 183 4.93 0.29 16.81
C ALA A 183 5.23 1.48 15.88
N LEU A 184 5.17 1.28 14.56
CA LEU A 184 5.38 2.33 13.55
C LEU A 184 4.06 2.82 12.94
N ILE A 185 2.93 2.21 13.28
CA ILE A 185 1.62 2.59 12.75
C ILE A 185 1.00 3.63 13.66
N GLU A 186 0.67 4.77 13.08
CA GLU A 186 0.08 5.90 13.78
C GLU A 186 -1.40 6.05 13.38
N LEU A 187 -2.29 6.05 14.38
CA LEU A 187 -3.68 6.46 14.21
C LEU A 187 -3.77 7.99 14.28
N ARG A 188 -4.31 8.61 13.25
CA ARG A 188 -4.56 10.07 13.21
C ARG A 188 -6.02 10.35 12.97
N ARG A 189 -6.55 11.31 13.73
CA ARG A 189 -7.81 11.96 13.39
C ARG A 189 -7.60 12.86 12.17
N LEU A 190 -8.56 12.83 11.25
CA LEU A 190 -8.63 13.74 10.11
C LEU A 190 -9.67 14.83 10.41
N ASP A 191 -9.27 16.08 10.31
CA ASP A 191 -10.07 17.28 10.56
C ASP A 191 -9.60 18.45 9.67
N TRP A 192 -10.09 19.66 9.91
CA TRP A 192 -9.70 20.82 9.10
C TRP A 192 -8.30 21.35 9.40
N ASP A 193 -7.65 20.93 10.48
CA ASP A 193 -6.25 21.22 10.76
C ASP A 193 -5.31 20.24 10.02
N THR A 194 -5.86 19.18 9.46
CA THR A 194 -5.13 18.23 8.61
C THR A 194 -4.69 18.91 7.31
N PRO A 195 -3.43 18.75 6.87
CA PRO A 195 -2.95 19.36 5.63
C PRO A 195 -3.88 19.09 4.45
N ALA A 196 -4.22 20.13 3.70
CA ALA A 196 -5.17 20.08 2.58
C ALA A 196 -4.78 19.03 1.52
N SER A 197 -3.47 18.81 1.29
CA SER A 197 -2.96 17.78 0.38
C SER A 197 -3.33 16.36 0.86
N LEU A 198 -3.31 16.13 2.17
CA LEU A 198 -3.69 14.84 2.74
C LEU A 198 -5.21 14.63 2.67
N LEU A 199 -6.00 15.64 3.01
CA LEU A 199 -7.47 15.59 2.87
C LEU A 199 -7.88 15.31 1.42
N GLN A 200 -7.22 15.96 0.47
CA GLN A 200 -7.40 15.71 -0.97
C GLN A 200 -7.07 14.27 -1.35
N ARG A 201 -5.95 13.75 -0.80
CA ARG A 201 -5.52 12.37 -1.06
C ARG A 201 -6.54 11.36 -0.52
N VAL A 202 -7.01 11.54 0.71
CA VAL A 202 -8.05 10.69 1.31
C VAL A 202 -9.34 10.76 0.51
N ALA A 203 -9.79 11.96 0.11
CA ALA A 203 -10.97 12.13 -0.73
C ALA A 203 -10.85 11.40 -2.08
N ALA A 204 -9.68 11.46 -2.72
CA ALA A 204 -9.42 10.78 -3.98
C ALA A 204 -9.37 9.23 -3.85
N LEU A 205 -9.03 8.74 -2.66
CA LEU A 205 -8.97 7.30 -2.35
C LEU A 205 -10.32 6.73 -1.90
N GLU A 206 -11.29 7.58 -1.54
CA GLU A 206 -12.63 7.14 -1.15
C GLU A 206 -13.43 6.69 -2.38
N LYS A 207 -13.59 5.37 -2.51
CA LYS A 207 -14.29 4.75 -3.66
C LYS A 207 -15.66 4.21 -3.31
N VAL A 208 -15.93 3.95 -2.04
CA VAL A 208 -17.21 3.39 -1.57
C VAL A 208 -18.30 4.46 -1.65
N HIS A 209 -17.96 5.65 -1.16
CA HIS A 209 -18.84 6.83 -1.20
C HIS A 209 -18.04 8.03 -1.68
N PRO A 210 -17.87 8.22 -3.00
CA PRO A 210 -17.00 9.26 -3.57
C PRO A 210 -17.26 10.65 -3.02
N ILE A 211 -16.19 11.44 -2.86
CA ILE A 211 -16.24 12.84 -2.41
C ILE A 211 -15.99 13.71 -3.65
N GLU A 212 -17.05 14.33 -4.16
CA GLU A 212 -17.02 15.07 -5.42
C GLU A 212 -16.83 16.57 -5.24
N SER A 213 -16.96 17.08 -4.00
CA SER A 213 -16.83 18.50 -3.72
C SER A 213 -16.26 18.77 -2.35
N ILE A 214 -15.75 20.01 -2.18
CA ILE A 214 -15.27 20.50 -0.88
C ILE A 214 -16.40 20.58 0.16
N ASP A 215 -17.64 20.82 -0.26
CA ASP A 215 -18.78 20.90 0.63
C ASP A 215 -19.18 19.51 1.15
N GLN A 216 -19.05 18.46 0.31
CA GLN A 216 -19.19 17.07 0.77
C GLN A 216 -18.08 16.70 1.78
N LEU A 217 -16.83 17.08 1.52
CA LEU A 217 -15.74 16.86 2.46
C LEU A 217 -16.00 17.60 3.78
N ARG A 218 -16.47 18.86 3.70
CA ARG A 218 -16.85 19.65 4.87
C ARG A 218 -17.93 18.98 5.70
N SER A 219 -18.95 18.45 5.07
CA SER A 219 -20.00 17.71 5.73
C SER A 219 -19.48 16.48 6.46
N ARG A 220 -18.46 15.79 5.92
CA ARG A 220 -17.88 14.58 6.53
C ARG A 220 -16.91 14.84 7.68
N LEU A 221 -16.45 16.08 7.82
CA LEU A 221 -15.56 16.53 8.89
C LEU A 221 -16.26 17.48 9.88
N ALA A 222 -17.59 17.50 9.90
CA ALA A 222 -18.38 18.27 10.83
C ALA A 222 -18.38 17.68 12.26
N ASP A 223 -18.83 18.42 13.26
CA ASP A 223 -18.76 18.07 14.68
C ASP A 223 -19.61 16.84 15.07
N ASP A 224 -20.56 16.46 14.24
CA ASP A 224 -21.41 15.28 14.37
C ASP A 224 -20.80 14.04 13.70
N ARG A 225 -19.53 14.13 13.30
CA ARG A 225 -18.79 13.12 12.55
C ARG A 225 -17.35 13.04 13.00
N ALA A 226 -16.67 11.96 12.60
CA ALA A 226 -15.24 11.82 12.76
C ALA A 226 -14.64 11.04 11.58
N ALA A 227 -13.38 11.29 11.30
CA ALA A 227 -12.60 10.50 10.38
C ALA A 227 -11.26 10.17 11.01
N PHE A 228 -10.81 8.93 10.80
CA PHE A 228 -9.51 8.46 11.27
C PHE A 228 -8.80 7.70 10.16
N ALA A 229 -7.47 7.76 10.19
CA ALA A 229 -6.65 7.01 9.26
C ALA A 229 -5.41 6.46 9.94
N LEU A 230 -4.95 5.30 9.47
CA LEU A 230 -3.68 4.69 9.85
C LEU A 230 -2.59 5.12 8.88
N PHE A 231 -1.45 5.51 9.42
CA PHE A 231 -0.27 5.92 8.65
C PHE A 231 0.96 5.14 9.08
N HIS A 232 1.90 5.03 8.17
CA HIS A 232 3.23 4.49 8.41
C HIS A 232 4.29 5.47 7.85
N PRO A 233 5.39 5.76 8.57
CA PRO A 233 6.39 6.73 8.14
C PRO A 233 6.99 6.44 6.76
N GLY A 234 7.13 5.16 6.39
CA GLY A 234 7.61 4.75 5.07
C GLY A 234 6.62 4.94 3.91
N MET A 235 5.35 5.34 4.20
CA MET A 235 4.32 5.57 3.17
C MET A 235 4.09 7.06 2.83
N HIS A 236 4.79 7.99 3.50
CA HIS A 236 4.85 9.42 3.17
C HIS A 236 3.50 10.05 2.78
N GLY A 237 2.54 10.07 3.73
CA GLY A 237 1.23 10.70 3.53
C GLY A 237 0.19 9.84 2.80
N GLU A 238 0.52 8.60 2.45
CA GLU A 238 -0.45 7.63 1.96
C GLU A 238 -1.09 6.89 3.14
N PRO A 239 -2.42 6.94 3.32
CA PRO A 239 -3.08 6.17 4.37
C PRO A 239 -3.04 4.68 4.05
N LEU A 240 -2.80 3.85 5.09
CA LEU A 240 -2.90 2.40 5.01
C LEU A 240 -4.36 1.94 4.99
N ALA A 241 -5.15 2.58 5.84
CA ALA A 241 -6.61 2.46 5.92
C ALA A 241 -7.19 3.75 6.47
N PHE A 242 -8.45 4.04 6.18
CA PHE A 242 -9.17 5.14 6.79
C PHE A 242 -10.65 4.79 6.97
N VAL A 243 -11.30 5.51 7.89
CA VAL A 243 -12.69 5.26 8.27
C VAL A 243 -13.43 6.57 8.44
N TRP A 244 -14.70 6.56 8.07
CA TRP A 244 -15.65 7.64 8.34
C TRP A 244 -16.68 7.17 9.34
N LEU A 245 -16.89 7.99 10.37
CA LEU A 245 -17.86 7.76 11.44
C LEU A 245 -18.92 8.85 11.44
N ALA A 246 -20.11 8.48 11.88
CA ALA A 246 -21.18 9.42 12.21
C ALA A 246 -21.69 9.11 13.61
N PHE A 247 -22.06 10.16 14.35
CA PHE A 247 -22.62 10.05 15.68
C PHE A 247 -24.14 10.21 15.60
N THR A 248 -24.87 9.25 16.18
CA THR A 248 -26.34 9.19 16.08
C THR A 248 -26.97 8.88 17.43
N LYS A 249 -28.29 9.04 17.50
CA LYS A 249 -29.11 8.44 18.55
C LYS A 249 -29.75 7.18 17.99
N GLY A 250 -29.34 6.04 18.55
CA GLY A 250 -29.74 4.73 18.05
C GLY A 250 -29.14 4.37 16.70
N ILE A 251 -29.37 3.15 16.26
CA ILE A 251 -28.89 2.65 14.98
C ILE A 251 -29.75 3.20 13.84
N PRO A 252 -29.20 3.93 12.86
CA PRO A 252 -29.96 4.44 11.73
C PRO A 252 -30.41 3.27 10.81
N ASP A 253 -31.57 3.43 10.22
CA ASP A 253 -32.19 2.44 9.32
C ASP A 253 -31.72 2.55 7.87
N SER A 254 -31.03 3.64 7.53
CA SER A 254 -30.52 3.87 6.18
C SER A 254 -29.25 4.73 6.18
N LEU A 255 -28.43 4.57 5.13
CA LEU A 255 -27.23 5.36 4.92
C LEU A 255 -27.56 6.84 4.62
N ASP A 256 -28.69 7.12 3.98
CA ASP A 256 -29.13 8.49 3.70
C ASP A 256 -29.32 9.32 4.97
N ARG A 257 -29.63 8.67 6.10
CA ARG A 257 -29.69 9.31 7.41
C ARG A 257 -28.32 9.65 8.00
N ILE A 258 -27.25 9.21 7.36
CA ILE A 258 -25.88 9.49 7.79
C ILE A 258 -25.23 10.50 6.86
N ILE A 259 -25.30 10.29 5.54
CA ILE A 259 -24.56 11.10 4.55
C ILE A 259 -25.46 12.01 3.70
N GLY A 260 -26.78 11.84 3.79
CA GLY A 260 -27.75 12.63 3.03
C GLY A 260 -27.94 14.07 3.57
N PRO A 261 -28.66 14.91 2.82
CA PRO A 261 -28.88 16.32 3.18
C PRO A 261 -29.74 16.51 4.46
N HIS A 262 -30.42 15.47 4.91
CA HIS A 262 -31.23 15.45 6.13
C HIS A 262 -30.70 14.40 7.12
N ALA A 263 -29.36 14.35 7.27
CA ALA A 263 -28.71 13.42 8.15
C ALA A 263 -29.24 13.56 9.61
N GLY A 264 -29.61 12.45 10.21
CA GLY A 264 -30.05 12.35 11.62
C GLY A 264 -28.88 12.24 12.59
N THR A 265 -27.74 12.85 12.25
CA THR A 265 -26.53 12.88 13.07
C THR A 265 -26.63 13.92 14.16
N VAL A 266 -25.93 13.70 15.27
CA VAL A 266 -25.91 14.57 16.45
C VAL A 266 -24.47 14.79 16.92
N PRO A 267 -24.15 15.91 17.61
CA PRO A 267 -22.84 16.10 18.21
C PRO A 267 -22.46 14.93 19.14
N VAL A 268 -21.16 14.64 19.23
CA VAL A 268 -20.63 13.47 19.95
C VAL A 268 -21.08 13.40 21.41
N ASP A 269 -21.23 14.55 22.08
CA ASP A 269 -21.69 14.66 23.47
C ASP A 269 -23.16 14.27 23.68
N ARG A 270 -23.95 14.20 22.60
CA ARG A 270 -25.37 13.84 22.58
C ARG A 270 -25.65 12.48 21.96
N ALA A 271 -24.64 11.85 21.40
CA ALA A 271 -24.74 10.57 20.74
C ALA A 271 -24.74 9.42 21.75
N ASP A 272 -25.44 8.36 21.42
CA ASP A 272 -25.36 7.05 22.10
C ASP A 272 -24.80 5.96 21.16
N THR A 273 -24.62 6.29 19.89
CA THR A 273 -24.20 5.36 18.85
C THR A 273 -23.17 6.00 17.93
N ALA A 274 -22.08 5.28 17.65
CA ALA A 274 -21.10 5.62 16.61
C ALA A 274 -21.25 4.63 15.45
N VAL A 275 -21.49 5.13 14.26
CA VAL A 275 -21.69 4.33 13.05
C VAL A 275 -20.47 4.43 12.16
N PHE A 276 -19.77 3.31 11.96
CA PHE A 276 -18.70 3.16 10.97
C PHE A 276 -19.35 2.92 9.60
N TRP A 277 -19.52 3.95 8.80
CA TRP A 277 -20.30 3.84 7.57
C TRP A 277 -19.47 3.70 6.30
N SER A 278 -18.16 3.98 6.37
CA SER A 278 -17.21 3.67 5.29
C SER A 278 -15.85 3.33 5.88
N ILE A 279 -15.30 2.18 5.47
CA ILE A 279 -13.97 1.72 5.84
C ILE A 279 -13.24 1.40 4.56
N SER A 280 -12.12 2.07 4.32
CA SER A 280 -11.34 1.93 3.10
C SER A 280 -9.91 1.46 3.40
N SER A 281 -9.44 0.46 2.67
CA SER A 281 -8.05 0.02 2.61
C SER A 281 -7.55 0.25 1.18
N PRO A 282 -7.04 1.46 0.87
CA PRO A 282 -6.87 1.91 -0.49
C PRO A 282 -5.63 1.37 -1.20
N GLN A 283 -4.76 0.65 -0.48
CA GLN A 283 -3.49 0.15 -1.00
C GLN A 283 -3.62 -1.33 -1.39
N PRO A 284 -3.73 -1.69 -2.70
CA PRO A 284 -3.88 -3.09 -3.12
C PRO A 284 -2.73 -3.98 -2.64
N GLY A 285 -1.51 -3.45 -2.59
CA GLY A 285 -0.35 -4.20 -2.09
C GLY A 285 -0.36 -4.48 -0.58
N LEU A 286 -1.32 -3.95 0.18
CA LEU A 286 -1.56 -4.26 1.58
C LEU A 286 -2.74 -5.21 1.79
N ALA A 287 -3.31 -5.76 0.73
CA ALA A 287 -4.39 -6.73 0.81
C ALA A 287 -4.01 -7.92 1.72
N GLY A 288 -4.95 -8.34 2.58
CA GLY A 288 -4.74 -9.43 3.52
C GLY A 288 -3.90 -9.11 4.77
N MET A 289 -3.43 -7.87 4.94
CA MET A 289 -2.64 -7.48 6.12
C MET A 289 -3.48 -6.97 7.30
N GLY A 290 -4.79 -6.85 7.15
CA GLY A 290 -5.72 -6.63 8.27
C GLY A 290 -5.87 -5.20 8.75
N PHE A 291 -5.30 -4.18 8.10
CA PHE A 291 -5.31 -2.78 8.56
C PHE A 291 -6.72 -2.21 8.76
N GLY A 292 -7.70 -2.60 7.95
CA GLY A 292 -9.09 -2.21 8.15
C GLY A 292 -9.66 -2.71 9.48
N ASN A 293 -9.35 -3.95 9.88
CA ASN A 293 -9.76 -4.51 11.15
C ASN A 293 -9.04 -3.87 12.34
N GLU A 294 -7.75 -3.56 12.19
CA GLU A 294 -6.98 -2.88 13.23
C GLU A 294 -7.52 -1.46 13.46
N LEU A 295 -7.90 -0.76 12.39
CA LEU A 295 -8.47 0.58 12.47
C LEU A 295 -9.79 0.63 13.28
N ILE A 296 -10.61 -0.42 13.19
CA ILE A 296 -11.89 -0.49 13.94
C ILE A 296 -11.63 -0.75 15.43
N LYS A 297 -10.53 -1.44 15.78
CA LYS A 297 -10.20 -1.79 17.17
C LYS A 297 -9.42 -0.70 17.89
N ALA A 298 -8.76 0.19 17.15
CA ALA A 298 -7.95 1.28 17.68
C ALA A 298 -8.80 2.47 18.16
#